data_d4550518ee9c2f471969d6a98d3c69f4
#
_entry.id   d4550518ee9c2f471969d6a98d3c69f4
#
_cell.length_a   1.000
_cell.length_b   1.000
_cell.length_c   1.000
_cell.angle_alpha   90.00
_cell.angle_beta   90.00
_cell.angle_gamma   90.00
#
_symmetry.space_group_name_H-M   'P 1'
#
loop_
_entity.id
_entity.type
_entity.pdbx_description
1 polymer ?
#
loop_
_entity_poly.entity_id
_entity_poly.type
_entity_poly.pdbx_seq_one_letter_code
_entity_poly.pdbx_strand_id
1 'polypeptide(L)'
;MKKSLLLLMGAALLMSCGNSSEKMKKLAKENLELSVDYPKQLRVLAVSEPDSAFGAGHFTKDEVKGMLKTMQVVTDTIMKRTDNMSRFNPADHYVVSLAERQMRSMAEIRSLIMKGDKKGEFSGWKVKIDYQCVDAAGLPYRSERWCFIDKEGRQVYKSFELPKP
;
A
#
# COMPACT_ATOMS: atom_id res chain seq x y z
N MET A 1 -25.30 22.64 -36.14
CA MET A 1 -25.57 22.71 -34.71
C MET A 1 -25.50 21.37 -33.96
N LYS A 2 -25.64 20.19 -34.61
CA LYS A 2 -25.58 18.85 -33.93
C LYS A 2 -24.15 18.39 -33.54
N LYS A 3 -23.09 18.86 -34.18
CA LYS A 3 -21.69 18.46 -33.88
C LYS A 3 -21.08 19.12 -32.64
N SER A 4 -21.53 20.31 -32.27
CA SER A 4 -21.03 21.02 -31.06
C SER A 4 -21.58 20.44 -29.76
N LEU A 5 -22.77 19.83 -29.79
CA LEU A 5 -23.40 19.23 -28.61
C LEU A 5 -22.67 17.93 -28.18
N LEU A 6 -22.15 17.17 -29.14
CA LEU A 6 -21.37 15.94 -28.86
C LEU A 6 -20.01 16.23 -28.24
N LEU A 7 -19.36 17.35 -28.57
CA LEU A 7 -18.09 17.76 -28.00
C LEU A 7 -18.22 18.22 -26.54
N LEU A 8 -19.34 18.86 -26.18
CA LEU A 8 -19.61 19.27 -24.79
C LEU A 8 -19.92 18.07 -23.87
N MET A 9 -20.57 17.02 -24.37
CA MET A 9 -20.81 15.80 -23.58
C MET A 9 -19.52 15.01 -23.28
N GLY A 10 -18.55 15.02 -24.20
CA GLY A 10 -17.25 14.35 -24.01
C GLY A 10 -16.39 15.03 -22.93
N ALA A 11 -16.44 16.37 -22.83
CA ALA A 11 -15.67 17.10 -21.81
C ALA A 11 -16.22 16.91 -20.38
N ALA A 12 -17.53 16.76 -20.22
CA ALA A 12 -18.16 16.53 -18.92
C ALA A 12 -17.80 15.14 -18.31
N LEU A 13 -17.60 14.13 -19.15
CA LEU A 13 -17.20 12.78 -18.69
C LEU A 13 -15.75 12.73 -18.20
N LEU A 14 -14.85 13.54 -18.78
CA LEU A 14 -13.45 13.59 -18.35
C LEU A 14 -13.28 14.31 -17.00
N MET A 15 -14.07 15.31 -16.68
CA MET A 15 -14.04 16.00 -15.39
C MET A 15 -14.56 15.15 -14.22
N SER A 16 -15.50 14.24 -14.46
CA SER A 16 -16.05 13.35 -13.43
C SER A 16 -15.04 12.31 -12.98
N CYS A 17 -14.19 11.79 -13.87
CA CYS A 17 -13.17 10.78 -13.54
C CYS A 17 -12.04 11.36 -12.66
N GLY A 18 -11.58 12.57 -12.90
CA GLY A 18 -10.51 13.20 -12.12
C GLY A 18 -10.92 13.45 -10.67
N ASN A 19 -12.18 13.82 -10.43
CA ASN A 19 -12.68 14.09 -9.08
C ASN A 19 -12.80 12.80 -8.24
N SER A 20 -13.11 11.67 -8.85
CA SER A 20 -13.19 10.36 -8.17
C SER A 20 -11.80 9.84 -7.78
N SER A 21 -10.78 9.97 -8.64
CA SER A 21 -9.40 9.58 -8.35
C SER A 21 -8.84 10.35 -7.16
N GLU A 22 -8.95 11.68 -7.16
CA GLU A 22 -8.45 12.51 -6.06
C GLU A 22 -9.16 12.22 -4.74
N LYS A 23 -10.45 11.92 -4.76
CA LYS A 23 -11.20 11.49 -3.58
C LYS A 23 -10.63 10.19 -3.00
N MET A 24 -10.35 9.19 -3.84
CA MET A 24 -9.79 7.91 -3.39
C MET A 24 -8.37 8.07 -2.84
N LYS A 25 -7.53 8.89 -3.47
CA LYS A 25 -6.20 9.23 -2.96
C LYS A 25 -6.27 9.93 -1.59
N LYS A 26 -7.25 10.82 -1.40
CA LYS A 26 -7.50 11.49 -0.12
C LYS A 26 -7.89 10.48 0.96
N LEU A 27 -8.85 9.59 0.69
CA LEU A 27 -9.25 8.52 1.61
C LEU A 27 -8.06 7.63 2.02
N ALA A 28 -7.20 7.28 1.06
CA ALA A 28 -6.02 6.47 1.33
C ALA A 28 -5.01 7.21 2.24
N LYS A 29 -4.80 8.53 2.03
CA LYS A 29 -3.95 9.35 2.90
C LYS A 29 -4.51 9.47 4.31
N GLU A 30 -5.81 9.75 4.46
CA GLU A 30 -6.49 9.80 5.76
C GLU A 30 -6.36 8.46 6.51
N ASN A 31 -6.52 7.32 5.82
CA ASN A 31 -6.30 6.00 6.41
C ASN A 31 -4.84 5.80 6.85
N LEU A 32 -3.87 6.28 6.07
CA LEU A 32 -2.45 6.22 6.46
C LEU A 32 -2.19 7.06 7.71
N GLU A 33 -2.68 8.29 7.79
CA GLU A 33 -2.52 9.18 8.95
C GLU A 33 -3.06 8.56 10.24
N LEU A 34 -4.19 7.85 10.16
CA LEU A 34 -4.79 7.14 11.29
C LEU A 34 -4.03 5.88 11.72
N SER A 35 -3.11 5.39 10.88
CA SER A 35 -2.43 4.10 11.08
C SER A 35 -0.96 4.22 11.52
N VAL A 36 -0.41 5.43 11.56
CA VAL A 36 0.97 5.69 11.99
C VAL A 36 1.00 6.25 13.41
N ASP A 37 2.05 5.95 14.17
CA ASP A 37 2.19 6.39 15.56
C ASP A 37 2.34 7.91 15.69
N TYR A 38 3.05 8.54 14.75
CA TYR A 38 3.32 9.98 14.74
C TYR A 38 2.89 10.67 13.45
N PRO A 39 1.58 10.96 13.25
CA PRO A 39 1.08 11.57 12.01
C PRO A 39 1.74 12.90 11.66
N LYS A 40 2.19 13.67 12.66
CA LYS A 40 2.89 14.95 12.45
C LYS A 40 4.30 14.77 11.83
N GLN A 41 4.87 13.57 11.91
CA GLN A 41 6.16 13.22 11.33
C GLN A 41 6.02 12.39 10.05
N LEU A 42 4.79 12.16 9.61
CA LEU A 42 4.49 11.46 8.37
C LEU A 42 4.91 12.32 7.17
N ARG A 43 5.70 11.72 6.29
CA ARG A 43 6.08 12.28 5.00
C ARG A 43 5.63 11.35 3.88
N VAL A 44 4.62 11.73 3.14
CA VAL A 44 4.19 11.03 1.93
C VAL A 44 5.18 11.31 0.81
N LEU A 45 5.74 10.27 0.21
CA LEU A 45 6.73 10.35 -0.87
C LEU A 45 6.07 10.23 -2.24
N ALA A 46 5.11 9.30 -2.37
CA ALA A 46 4.36 9.10 -3.59
C ALA A 46 2.99 8.48 -3.29
N VAL A 47 2.01 8.76 -4.14
CA VAL A 47 0.68 8.13 -4.13
C VAL A 47 0.38 7.66 -5.54
N SER A 48 0.02 6.39 -5.70
CA SER A 48 -0.35 5.86 -7.01
C SER A 48 -1.72 6.40 -7.46
N GLU A 49 -1.97 6.34 -8.76
CA GLU A 49 -3.35 6.39 -9.25
C GLU A 49 -4.13 5.19 -8.68
N PRO A 50 -5.45 5.36 -8.43
CA PRO A 50 -6.30 4.24 -8.10
C PRO A 50 -6.30 3.22 -9.23
N ASP A 51 -6.06 1.96 -8.88
CA ASP A 51 -6.08 0.83 -9.81
C ASP A 51 -7.19 -0.14 -9.43
N SER A 52 -7.79 -0.78 -10.43
CA SER A 52 -8.89 -1.71 -10.24
C SER A 52 -8.43 -2.99 -9.55
N ALA A 53 -9.19 -3.43 -8.54
CA ALA A 53 -8.99 -4.70 -7.86
C ALA A 53 -10.09 -5.70 -8.27
N PHE A 54 -9.71 -6.98 -8.41
CA PHE A 54 -10.61 -8.04 -8.84
C PHE A 54 -10.51 -9.25 -7.92
N GLY A 55 -11.63 -9.89 -7.65
CA GLY A 55 -11.73 -11.09 -6.81
C GLY A 55 -11.28 -10.86 -5.36
N ALA A 56 -11.15 -11.94 -4.61
CA ALA A 56 -10.75 -11.90 -3.21
C ALA A 56 -9.26 -11.64 -2.98
N GLY A 57 -8.43 -11.84 -3.99
CA GLY A 57 -6.96 -11.64 -3.92
C GLY A 57 -6.51 -10.22 -4.18
N HIS A 58 -7.32 -9.39 -4.82
CA HIS A 58 -7.09 -7.97 -5.17
C HIS A 58 -5.84 -7.67 -6.01
N PHE A 59 -4.87 -8.57 -6.10
CA PHE A 59 -3.57 -8.37 -6.74
C PHE A 59 -3.35 -9.26 -7.95
N THR A 60 -2.61 -8.75 -8.90
CA THR A 60 -2.05 -9.54 -10.00
C THR A 60 -0.88 -10.39 -9.51
N LYS A 61 -0.50 -11.42 -10.29
CA LYS A 61 0.69 -12.24 -10.00
C LYS A 61 1.97 -11.42 -9.93
N ASP A 62 2.09 -10.41 -10.80
CA ASP A 62 3.29 -9.57 -10.85
C ASP A 62 3.39 -8.62 -9.64
N GLU A 63 2.26 -8.09 -9.17
CA GLU A 63 2.23 -7.31 -7.94
C GLU A 63 2.63 -8.15 -6.74
N VAL A 64 2.09 -9.35 -6.59
CA VAL A 64 2.49 -10.28 -5.52
C VAL A 64 3.98 -10.63 -5.61
N LYS A 65 4.50 -10.90 -6.81
CA LYS A 65 5.93 -11.14 -7.03
C LYS A 65 6.77 -9.92 -6.63
N GLY A 66 6.31 -8.70 -6.95
CA GLY A 66 6.96 -7.46 -6.53
C GLY A 66 7.00 -7.32 -5.00
N MET A 67 5.90 -7.61 -4.31
CA MET A 67 5.83 -7.59 -2.84
C MET A 67 6.79 -8.61 -2.22
N LEU A 68 6.83 -9.83 -2.74
CA LEU A 68 7.75 -10.88 -2.26
C LEU A 68 9.21 -10.48 -2.48
N LYS A 69 9.53 -9.84 -3.61
CA LYS A 69 10.87 -9.30 -3.86
C LYS A 69 11.24 -8.21 -2.85
N THR A 70 10.31 -7.32 -2.51
CA THR A 70 10.52 -6.31 -1.45
C THR A 70 10.79 -6.99 -0.11
N MET A 71 10.03 -8.03 0.24
CA MET A 71 10.26 -8.78 1.48
C MET A 71 11.60 -9.53 1.48
N GLN A 72 12.08 -10.00 0.32
CA GLN A 72 13.42 -10.57 0.20
C GLN A 72 14.49 -9.54 0.51
N VAL A 73 14.39 -8.31 -0.02
CA VAL A 73 15.33 -7.22 0.29
C VAL A 73 15.35 -6.88 1.77
N VAL A 74 14.18 -6.91 2.43
CA VAL A 74 14.10 -6.72 3.90
C VAL A 74 14.83 -7.84 4.62
N THR A 75 14.60 -9.11 4.24
CA THR A 75 15.32 -10.28 4.80
C THR A 75 16.82 -10.10 4.64
N ASP A 76 17.29 -9.80 3.44
CA ASP A 76 18.72 -9.63 3.15
C ASP A 76 19.35 -8.53 4.00
N THR A 77 18.60 -7.44 4.24
CA THR A 77 19.03 -6.33 5.11
C THR A 77 19.19 -6.78 6.56
N ILE A 78 18.21 -7.53 7.09
CA ILE A 78 18.27 -8.09 8.45
C ILE A 78 19.45 -9.05 8.58
N MET A 79 19.57 -10.01 7.64
CA MET A 79 20.63 -11.03 7.65
C MET A 79 22.03 -10.39 7.57
N LYS A 80 22.21 -9.42 6.68
CA LYS A 80 23.47 -8.66 6.59
C LYS A 80 23.81 -7.93 7.86
N ARG A 81 22.81 -7.30 8.51
CA ARG A 81 23.03 -6.50 9.72
C ARG A 81 23.28 -7.35 10.96
N THR A 82 22.80 -8.59 10.96
CA THR A 82 22.95 -9.54 12.05
C THR A 82 24.03 -10.61 11.80
N ASP A 83 24.81 -10.49 10.74
CA ASP A 83 25.76 -11.51 10.29
C ASP A 83 25.11 -12.90 10.24
N ASN A 84 24.08 -13.05 9.43
CA ASN A 84 23.26 -14.25 9.33
C ASN A 84 22.70 -14.74 10.68
N MET A 85 22.23 -13.81 11.52
CA MET A 85 21.70 -14.04 12.86
C MET A 85 22.75 -14.41 13.93
N SER A 86 24.01 -14.61 13.57
CA SER A 86 25.09 -14.92 14.53
C SER A 86 25.37 -13.77 15.50
N ARG A 87 25.09 -12.54 15.10
CA ARG A 87 25.25 -11.31 15.90
C ARG A 87 23.91 -10.60 16.14
N PHE A 88 22.82 -11.34 16.24
CA PHE A 88 21.54 -10.76 16.58
C PHE A 88 21.58 -10.13 17.97
N ASN A 89 21.20 -8.84 18.04
CA ASN A 89 21.10 -8.10 19.29
C ASN A 89 19.66 -7.59 19.47
N PRO A 90 18.92 -8.05 20.50
CA PRO A 90 17.57 -7.56 20.78
C PRO A 90 17.49 -6.06 21.09
N ALA A 91 18.60 -5.41 21.44
CA ALA A 91 18.67 -3.98 21.65
C ALA A 91 18.88 -3.19 20.34
N ASP A 92 19.14 -3.84 19.21
CA ASP A 92 19.09 -3.19 17.89
C ASP A 92 17.63 -2.98 17.49
N HIS A 93 17.03 -1.89 18.00
CA HIS A 93 15.63 -1.56 17.74
C HIS A 93 15.28 -1.45 16.26
N TYR A 94 16.24 -1.04 15.41
CA TYR A 94 16.00 -0.99 13.97
C TYR A 94 15.76 -2.40 13.39
N VAL A 95 16.61 -3.36 13.71
CA VAL A 95 16.48 -4.74 13.23
C VAL A 95 15.19 -5.36 13.77
N VAL A 96 14.90 -5.18 15.05
CA VAL A 96 13.70 -5.71 15.70
C VAL A 96 12.44 -5.13 15.05
N SER A 97 12.34 -3.81 14.93
CA SER A 97 11.20 -3.15 14.30
C SER A 97 11.00 -3.58 12.82
N LEU A 98 12.10 -3.68 12.07
CA LEU A 98 12.06 -4.11 10.67
C LEU A 98 11.58 -5.58 10.54
N ALA A 99 12.07 -6.48 11.41
CA ALA A 99 11.67 -7.89 11.43
C ALA A 99 10.19 -8.07 11.80
N GLU A 100 9.70 -7.34 12.82
CA GLU A 100 8.29 -7.38 13.21
C GLU A 100 7.36 -6.88 12.10
N ARG A 101 7.73 -5.80 11.42
CA ARG A 101 6.99 -5.26 10.27
C ARG A 101 6.97 -6.26 9.11
N GLN A 102 8.11 -6.90 8.85
CA GLN A 102 8.21 -7.97 7.84
C GLN A 102 7.28 -9.14 8.15
N MET A 103 7.27 -9.62 9.40
CA MET A 103 6.40 -10.73 9.79
C MET A 103 4.92 -10.41 9.58
N ARG A 104 4.47 -9.20 9.99
CA ARG A 104 3.09 -8.75 9.75
C ARG A 104 2.76 -8.70 8.25
N SER A 105 3.65 -8.13 7.45
CA SER A 105 3.48 -8.03 6.00
C SER A 105 3.42 -9.41 5.33
N MET A 106 4.28 -10.33 5.73
CA MET A 106 4.29 -11.70 5.18
C MET A 106 3.01 -12.47 5.53
N ALA A 107 2.43 -12.27 6.71
CA ALA A 107 1.14 -12.86 7.07
C ALA A 107 0.02 -12.35 6.15
N GLU A 108 -0.01 -11.03 5.87
CA GLU A 108 -0.97 -10.44 4.95
C GLU A 108 -0.80 -10.92 3.50
N ILE A 109 0.43 -10.93 2.98
CA ILE A 109 0.74 -11.43 1.63
C ILE A 109 0.31 -12.90 1.51
N ARG A 110 0.63 -13.73 2.51
CA ARG A 110 0.23 -15.16 2.52
C ARG A 110 -1.29 -15.28 2.49
N SER A 111 -2.01 -14.52 3.32
CA SER A 111 -3.47 -14.50 3.32
C SER A 111 -4.06 -14.11 1.95
N LEU A 112 -3.46 -13.14 1.27
CA LEU A 112 -3.87 -12.71 -0.07
C LEU A 112 -3.61 -13.78 -1.14
N ILE A 113 -2.46 -14.47 -1.06
CA ILE A 113 -2.11 -15.57 -1.96
C ILE A 113 -3.09 -16.74 -1.79
N MET A 114 -3.44 -17.09 -0.55
CA MET A 114 -4.35 -18.21 -0.26
C MET A 114 -5.79 -17.95 -0.68
N LYS A 115 -6.24 -16.72 -0.69
CA LYS A 115 -7.55 -16.31 -1.21
C LYS A 115 -7.67 -16.34 -2.74
N GLY A 116 -6.65 -16.55 -3.37
CA GLY A 116 -6.06 -16.87 -4.68
C GLY A 116 -6.88 -16.93 -5.90
N ASP A 117 -8.09 -16.66 -6.15
CA ASP A 117 -8.54 -16.59 -7.53
C ASP A 117 -8.71 -15.14 -8.02
N LYS A 118 -7.78 -14.78 -8.91
CA LYS A 118 -7.64 -13.43 -9.51
C LYS A 118 -8.59 -13.20 -10.69
N LYS A 119 -9.43 -14.17 -11.00
CA LYS A 119 -10.47 -14.13 -12.04
C LYS A 119 -11.84 -13.90 -11.40
N GLY A 120 -11.92 -12.97 -10.46
CA GLY A 120 -13.19 -12.59 -9.85
C GLY A 120 -13.80 -11.37 -10.50
N GLU A 121 -15.00 -11.05 -10.07
CA GLU A 121 -15.65 -9.78 -10.37
C GLU A 121 -14.84 -8.60 -9.81
N PHE A 122 -15.09 -7.41 -10.36
CA PHE A 122 -14.55 -6.17 -9.80
C PHE A 122 -14.88 -6.07 -8.31
N SER A 123 -13.87 -5.93 -7.48
CA SER A 123 -13.99 -5.93 -6.01
C SER A 123 -13.78 -4.54 -5.38
N GLY A 124 -13.33 -3.57 -6.16
CA GLY A 124 -13.09 -2.20 -5.71
C GLY A 124 -11.78 -1.64 -6.28
N TRP A 125 -11.17 -0.75 -5.54
CA TRP A 125 -9.98 -0.01 -5.96
C TRP A 125 -8.83 -0.26 -4.99
N LYS A 126 -7.60 -0.13 -5.47
CA LYS A 126 -6.40 -0.16 -4.66
C LYS A 126 -5.56 1.09 -4.92
N VAL A 127 -5.05 1.68 -3.84
CA VAL A 127 -4.14 2.82 -3.85
C VAL A 127 -2.91 2.45 -3.05
N LYS A 128 -1.74 2.73 -3.61
CA LYS A 128 -0.46 2.53 -2.96
C LYS A 128 0.14 3.86 -2.54
N ILE A 129 0.63 3.95 -1.31
CA ILE A 129 1.30 5.14 -0.77
C ILE A 129 2.70 4.76 -0.31
N ASP A 130 3.71 5.40 -0.87
CA ASP A 130 5.09 5.36 -0.40
C ASP A 130 5.27 6.46 0.65
N TYR A 131 5.81 6.14 1.83
CA TYR A 131 5.93 7.11 2.91
C TYR A 131 7.11 6.83 3.83
N GLN A 132 7.46 7.85 4.59
CA GLN A 132 8.39 7.79 5.72
C GLN A 132 7.67 8.27 6.97
N CYS A 133 7.97 7.67 8.10
CA CYS A 133 7.48 8.09 9.40
C CYS A 133 8.48 7.69 10.49
N VAL A 134 8.14 7.96 11.73
CA VAL A 134 8.87 7.55 12.92
C VAL A 134 8.02 6.56 13.70
N ASP A 135 8.60 5.49 14.20
CA ASP A 135 7.91 4.51 15.03
C ASP A 135 7.81 4.93 16.50
N ALA A 136 7.12 4.12 17.32
CA ALA A 136 6.93 4.41 18.74
C ALA A 136 8.23 4.51 19.53
N ALA A 137 9.33 3.93 19.03
CA ALA A 137 10.67 4.04 19.63
C ALA A 137 11.45 5.29 19.16
N GLY A 138 10.84 6.14 18.31
CA GLY A 138 11.49 7.32 17.76
C GLY A 138 12.41 7.05 16.57
N LEU A 139 12.36 5.85 15.98
CA LEU A 139 13.19 5.47 14.85
C LEU A 139 12.54 5.79 13.51
N PRO A 140 13.26 6.43 12.59
CA PRO A 140 12.75 6.67 11.24
C PRO A 140 12.64 5.36 10.47
N TYR A 141 11.56 5.21 9.73
CA TYR A 141 11.33 4.07 8.84
C TYR A 141 10.71 4.51 7.53
N ARG A 142 10.86 3.67 6.51
CA ARG A 142 10.18 3.80 5.22
C ARG A 142 9.31 2.59 4.96
N SER A 143 8.14 2.83 4.40
CA SER A 143 7.18 1.77 4.09
C SER A 143 6.30 2.15 2.90
N GLU A 144 5.62 1.15 2.42
CA GLU A 144 4.58 1.25 1.40
C GLU A 144 3.27 0.78 2.02
N ARG A 145 2.22 1.60 1.94
CA ARG A 145 0.88 1.24 2.40
C ARG A 145 -0.01 0.95 1.21
N TRP A 146 -0.65 -0.20 1.22
CA TRP A 146 -1.69 -0.58 0.28
C TRP A 146 -3.06 -0.39 0.92
N CYS A 147 -3.90 0.42 0.30
CA CYS A 147 -5.26 0.70 0.74
C CYS A 147 -6.25 0.13 -0.27
N PHE A 148 -7.23 -0.65 0.22
CA PHE A 148 -8.33 -1.18 -0.57
C PHE A 148 -9.59 -0.39 -0.30
N ILE A 149 -10.18 0.14 -1.35
CA ILE A 149 -11.32 1.02 -1.32
C ILE A 149 -12.50 0.28 -1.96
N ASP A 150 -13.68 0.47 -1.43
CA ASP A 150 -14.90 -0.15 -1.92
C ASP A 150 -15.20 0.20 -3.39
N LYS A 151 -16.14 -0.53 -3.99
CA LYS A 151 -16.51 -0.36 -5.41
C LYS A 151 -16.95 1.06 -5.74
N GLU A 152 -17.61 1.72 -4.80
CA GLU A 152 -18.14 3.06 -4.92
C GLU A 152 -17.11 4.17 -4.64
N GLY A 153 -15.89 3.83 -4.22
CA GLY A 153 -14.84 4.79 -3.90
C GLY A 153 -15.15 5.65 -2.67
N ARG A 154 -15.80 5.07 -1.64
CA ARG A 154 -16.28 5.82 -0.48
C ARG A 154 -15.49 5.58 0.79
N GLN A 155 -14.93 4.38 0.97
CA GLN A 155 -14.23 4.02 2.21
C GLN A 155 -13.10 3.03 1.96
N VAL A 156 -12.06 3.14 2.76
CA VAL A 156 -11.00 2.13 2.87
C VAL A 156 -11.50 1.03 3.79
N TYR A 157 -11.70 -0.19 3.27
CA TYR A 157 -12.17 -1.33 4.07
C TYR A 157 -11.06 -2.26 4.54
N LYS A 158 -9.89 -2.15 3.92
CA LYS A 158 -8.69 -2.90 4.29
C LYS A 158 -7.44 -2.11 3.93
N SER A 159 -6.41 -2.20 4.76
CA SER A 159 -5.07 -1.74 4.39
C SER A 159 -4.01 -2.61 5.05
N PHE A 160 -2.81 -2.63 4.49
CA PHE A 160 -1.64 -3.25 5.09
C PHE A 160 -0.36 -2.53 4.65
N GLU A 161 0.70 -2.80 5.38
CA GLU A 161 2.00 -2.19 5.21
C GLU A 161 3.01 -3.17 4.63
N LEU A 162 3.90 -2.67 3.75
CA LEU A 162 5.12 -3.33 3.30
C LEU A 162 6.32 -2.50 3.73
N PRO A 163 7.16 -2.97 4.67
CA PRO A 163 8.34 -2.24 5.08
C PRO A 163 9.36 -2.17 3.93
N LYS A 164 10.10 -1.06 3.91
CA LYS A 164 11.26 -0.86 3.04
C LYS A 164 12.48 -0.58 3.91
N PRO A 165 13.62 -1.23 3.64
CA PRO A 165 14.87 -0.99 4.36
C PRO A 165 15.48 0.37 4.03
#